data_f2da30bc2c8bdd9b8fcdeb9934dfbedc
#
_entry.id   f2da30bc2c8bdd9b8fcdeb9934dfbedc
#
_cell.length_a   1.000
_cell.length_b   1.000
_cell.length_c   1.000
_cell.angle_alpha   90.00
_cell.angle_beta   90.00
_cell.angle_gamma   90.00
#
_symmetry.space_group_name_H-M   'P 1'
#
loop_
_entity.id
_entity.type
_entity.pdbx_description
1 polymer ?
#
loop_
_entity_poly.entity_id
_entity_poly.type
_entity_poly.pdbx_seq_one_letter_code
_entity_poly.pdbx_strand_id
1 'polypeptide(L)'
;LNVSMDSLQSQPTTFATSNFTGVDDILFRYGAKVNTNLVMDLQCAKVPIVTGQYQDNMPQMSFYPWNFFPEIHPNSNHIVSDKISPVKLEFASTIDTTASSATKTPLLTTSNGTRIMNAPVNVSLNMLKQKQDPKLFNAGAKTVALLLEGEFSSAFKNRLTATMEENTQIAFKDFSDSTAMIVVSDGD
;
A
#
# COMPACT_ATOMS: atom_id res chain seq x y z
N LEU A 1 -2.22 2.69 7.01
CA LEU A 1 -3.30 2.67 8.01
C LEU A 1 -2.98 1.63 9.10
N ASN A 2 -3.52 1.81 10.31
CA ASN A 2 -3.29 0.93 11.48
C ASN A 2 -4.29 -0.24 11.54
N VAL A 3 -4.37 -1.06 10.53
CA VAL A 3 -5.22 -2.25 10.47
C VAL A 3 -4.38 -3.46 10.08
N SER A 4 -4.60 -4.59 10.74
CA SER A 4 -3.94 -5.86 10.45
C SER A 4 -4.89 -7.03 10.71
N MET A 5 -4.56 -8.22 10.19
CA MET A 5 -5.33 -9.44 10.48
C MET A 5 -5.31 -9.80 11.97
N ASP A 6 -4.22 -9.57 12.67
CA ASP A 6 -4.11 -9.83 14.11
C ASP A 6 -5.08 -8.98 14.92
N SER A 7 -5.24 -7.70 14.55
CA SER A 7 -6.23 -6.82 15.19
C SER A 7 -7.67 -7.28 14.92
N LEU A 8 -7.97 -7.81 13.73
CA LEU A 8 -9.29 -8.33 13.38
C LEU A 8 -9.62 -9.68 14.03
N GLN A 9 -8.61 -10.50 14.33
CA GLN A 9 -8.79 -11.76 15.06
C GLN A 9 -9.02 -11.52 16.55
N SER A 10 -8.40 -10.47 17.11
CA SER A 10 -8.56 -10.10 18.52
C SER A 10 -9.84 -9.34 18.82
N GLN A 11 -10.34 -8.56 17.84
CA GLN A 11 -11.56 -7.76 17.94
C GLN A 11 -12.42 -7.94 16.69
N PRO A 12 -13.75 -8.20 16.83
CA PRO A 12 -14.61 -8.46 15.67
C PRO A 12 -14.74 -7.29 14.72
N THR A 13 -14.28 -6.10 15.12
CA THR A 13 -14.34 -4.86 14.34
C THR A 13 -13.15 -3.98 14.69
N THR A 14 -12.46 -3.47 13.69
CA THR A 14 -11.33 -2.55 13.83
C THR A 14 -11.57 -1.30 12.98
N PHE A 15 -11.20 -0.14 13.51
CA PHE A 15 -11.22 1.12 12.75
C PHE A 15 -9.83 1.39 12.16
N ALA A 16 -9.74 1.34 10.84
CA ALA A 16 -8.55 1.75 10.13
C ALA A 16 -8.48 3.29 10.13
N THR A 17 -7.53 3.84 10.87
CA THR A 17 -7.23 5.27 10.95
C THR A 17 -5.85 5.59 10.40
N SER A 18 -5.59 6.86 10.08
CA SER A 18 -4.26 7.29 9.63
C SER A 18 -3.19 6.99 10.66
N ASN A 19 -2.06 6.49 10.19
CA ASN A 19 -0.84 6.37 10.98
C ASN A 19 0.19 7.36 10.42
N PHE A 20 0.55 8.39 11.19
CA PHE A 20 1.53 9.37 10.78
C PHE A 20 2.93 8.84 11.08
N THR A 21 3.63 8.42 10.04
CA THR A 21 4.99 7.88 10.14
C THR A 21 6.08 8.95 10.00
N GLY A 22 5.72 10.16 9.55
CA GLY A 22 6.68 11.23 9.23
C GLY A 22 7.40 11.04 7.88
N VAL A 23 7.13 9.95 7.17
CA VAL A 23 7.71 9.67 5.84
C VAL A 23 6.89 10.33 4.73
N ASP A 24 5.63 10.69 5.00
CA ASP A 24 4.69 11.22 4.02
C ASP A 24 5.21 12.49 3.32
N ASP A 25 5.79 13.42 4.08
CA ASP A 25 6.35 14.67 3.55
C ASP A 25 7.53 14.42 2.61
N ILE A 26 8.36 13.43 2.94
CA ILE A 26 9.53 13.05 2.13
C ILE A 26 9.06 12.41 0.83
N LEU A 27 8.14 11.44 0.91
CA LEU A 27 7.57 10.77 -0.25
C LEU A 27 6.87 11.77 -1.17
N PHE A 28 6.08 12.69 -0.59
CA PHE A 28 5.39 13.72 -1.36
C PHE A 28 6.37 14.59 -2.14
N ARG A 29 7.48 14.99 -1.52
CA ARG A 29 8.56 15.76 -2.17
C ARG A 29 9.23 14.97 -3.28
N TYR A 30 9.40 13.67 -3.10
CA TYR A 30 10.05 12.79 -4.08
C TYR A 30 9.16 12.39 -5.24
N GLY A 31 7.86 12.62 -5.14
CA GLY A 31 6.94 12.41 -6.25
C GLY A 31 5.88 11.34 -6.03
N ALA A 32 5.74 10.82 -4.79
CA ALA A 32 4.72 9.86 -4.42
C ALA A 32 3.90 10.36 -3.23
N LYS A 33 2.59 10.09 -3.25
CA LYS A 33 1.68 10.32 -2.14
C LYS A 33 0.92 9.04 -1.86
N VAL A 34 1.18 8.42 -0.72
CA VAL A 34 0.36 7.32 -0.22
C VAL A 34 -0.90 7.92 0.41
N ASN A 35 -2.07 7.53 -0.09
CA ASN A 35 -3.34 8.07 0.37
C ASN A 35 -3.80 7.38 1.65
N THR A 36 -4.57 8.10 2.47
CA THR A 36 -5.18 7.56 3.70
C THR A 36 -6.50 6.86 3.38
N ASN A 37 -6.41 5.76 2.63
CA ASN A 37 -7.56 4.97 2.21
C ASN A 37 -7.20 3.48 2.18
N LEU A 38 -8.22 2.62 2.12
CA LEU A 38 -8.08 1.19 1.89
C LEU A 38 -8.59 0.84 0.50
N VAL A 39 -7.84 -0.01 -0.16
CA VAL A 39 -8.20 -0.62 -1.43
C VAL A 39 -8.96 -1.91 -1.17
N MET A 40 -10.10 -2.06 -1.82
CA MET A 40 -10.80 -3.33 -1.99
C MET A 40 -10.81 -3.69 -3.47
N ASP A 41 -10.57 -4.96 -3.80
CA ASP A 41 -10.57 -5.43 -5.18
C ASP A 41 -11.43 -6.69 -5.30
N LEU A 42 -12.11 -6.86 -6.43
CA LEU A 42 -12.84 -8.10 -6.77
C LEU A 42 -11.86 -9.25 -7.03
N GLN A 43 -10.66 -8.92 -7.53
CA GLN A 43 -9.56 -9.85 -7.68
C GLN A 43 -8.77 -9.88 -6.38
N CYS A 44 -9.11 -10.81 -5.49
CA CYS A 44 -8.60 -10.84 -4.13
C CYS A 44 -8.25 -12.26 -3.67
N ALA A 45 -7.29 -12.32 -2.77
CA ALA A 45 -6.91 -13.56 -2.11
C ALA A 45 -8.01 -14.07 -1.16
N LYS A 46 -7.98 -15.36 -0.87
CA LYS A 46 -8.87 -15.99 0.10
C LYS A 46 -8.19 -16.08 1.45
N VAL A 47 -8.94 -15.82 2.50
CA VAL A 47 -8.49 -15.98 3.90
C VAL A 47 -9.12 -17.20 4.53
N PRO A 48 -8.37 -17.99 5.34
CA PRO A 48 -8.89 -19.12 6.08
C PRO A 48 -9.66 -18.61 7.30
N ILE A 49 -10.90 -19.09 7.48
CA ILE A 49 -11.73 -18.80 8.65
C ILE A 49 -12.14 -20.12 9.29
N VAL A 50 -12.02 -20.21 10.60
CA VAL A 50 -12.50 -21.37 11.36
C VAL A 50 -14.03 -21.33 11.36
N THR A 51 -14.65 -22.34 10.75
CA THR A 51 -16.11 -22.46 10.61
C THR A 51 -16.73 -23.54 11.49
N GLY A 52 -15.90 -24.36 12.15
CA GLY A 52 -16.34 -25.43 13.02
C GLY A 52 -15.16 -26.23 13.55
N GLN A 53 -15.48 -27.39 14.13
CA GLN A 53 -14.50 -28.38 14.59
C GLN A 53 -14.87 -29.75 14.04
N TYR A 54 -13.88 -30.55 13.68
CA TYR A 54 -14.05 -31.98 13.40
C TYR A 54 -14.22 -32.78 14.67
N GLN A 55 -14.61 -34.04 14.57
CA GLN A 55 -14.83 -34.94 15.72
C GLN A 55 -13.57 -35.17 16.58
N ASP A 56 -12.39 -34.93 16.02
CA ASP A 56 -11.07 -35.00 16.65
C ASP A 56 -10.58 -33.68 17.24
N ASN A 57 -11.47 -32.72 17.44
CA ASN A 57 -11.18 -31.34 17.88
C ASN A 57 -10.28 -30.53 16.95
N MET A 58 -9.99 -30.99 15.75
CA MET A 58 -9.27 -30.19 14.77
C MET A 58 -10.15 -29.05 14.20
N PRO A 59 -9.61 -27.83 14.04
CA PRO A 59 -10.39 -26.74 13.48
C PRO A 59 -10.74 -27.00 12.02
N GLN A 60 -12.02 -26.90 11.69
CA GLN A 60 -12.50 -26.91 10.31
C GLN A 60 -12.33 -25.53 9.73
N MET A 61 -11.52 -25.40 8.67
CA MET A 61 -11.27 -24.13 7.99
C MET A 61 -12.04 -24.06 6.67
N SER A 62 -12.61 -22.89 6.40
CA SER A 62 -13.19 -22.55 5.10
C SER A 62 -12.51 -21.30 4.55
N PHE A 63 -12.32 -21.26 3.24
CA PHE A 63 -11.63 -20.16 2.57
C PHE A 63 -12.63 -19.20 1.95
N TYR A 64 -12.57 -17.92 2.35
CA TYR A 64 -13.45 -16.86 1.87
C TYR A 64 -12.65 -15.78 1.14
N PRO A 65 -13.13 -15.26 -0.02
CA PRO A 65 -12.50 -14.14 -0.69
C PRO A 65 -12.56 -12.90 0.22
N TRP A 66 -11.41 -12.23 0.38
CA TRP A 66 -11.28 -11.05 1.23
C TRP A 66 -10.85 -9.84 0.40
N ASN A 67 -11.80 -8.98 0.05
CA ASN A 67 -11.57 -7.87 -0.89
C ASN A 67 -10.49 -6.88 -0.44
N PHE A 68 -10.16 -6.80 0.86
CA PHE A 68 -9.06 -6.00 1.37
C PHE A 68 -7.68 -6.61 1.12
N PHE A 69 -7.62 -7.82 0.55
CA PHE A 69 -6.39 -8.50 0.14
C PHE A 69 -6.34 -8.61 -1.39
N PRO A 70 -6.11 -7.49 -2.09
CA PRO A 70 -6.00 -7.50 -3.54
C PRO A 70 -4.87 -8.43 -3.98
N GLU A 71 -5.15 -9.27 -4.96
CA GLU A 71 -4.16 -10.10 -5.63
C GLU A 71 -3.78 -9.43 -6.95
N ILE A 72 -2.61 -8.83 -6.96
CA ILE A 72 -2.11 -8.03 -8.08
C ILE A 72 -1.38 -8.94 -9.04
N HIS A 73 -1.86 -9.01 -10.27
CA HIS A 73 -1.13 -9.62 -11.37
C HIS A 73 -0.25 -8.54 -12.00
N PRO A 74 1.08 -8.63 -11.88
CA PRO A 74 1.96 -7.64 -12.47
C PRO A 74 1.73 -7.59 -13.97
N ASN A 75 1.32 -6.44 -14.45
CA ASN A 75 1.07 -6.18 -15.85
C ASN A 75 2.03 -5.08 -16.30
N SER A 76 3.33 -5.37 -16.23
CA SER A 76 4.27 -4.35 -16.52
C SER A 76 5.23 -4.74 -17.63
N ASN A 77 5.49 -3.78 -18.47
CA ASN A 77 6.58 -3.80 -19.41
C ASN A 77 7.90 -3.38 -18.76
N HIS A 78 7.94 -3.34 -17.41
CA HIS A 78 9.14 -2.92 -16.69
C HIS A 78 9.90 -4.13 -16.15
N ILE A 79 11.23 -4.13 -16.29
CA ILE A 79 12.11 -5.26 -15.93
C ILE A 79 11.96 -5.69 -14.45
N VAL A 80 11.65 -4.74 -13.56
CA VAL A 80 11.46 -5.01 -12.11
C VAL A 80 10.22 -5.85 -11.83
N SER A 81 9.16 -5.68 -12.62
CA SER A 81 7.88 -6.37 -12.44
C SER A 81 7.58 -7.39 -13.54
N ASP A 82 8.49 -7.55 -14.51
CA ASP A 82 8.37 -8.60 -15.52
C ASP A 82 8.55 -9.98 -14.88
N LYS A 83 7.66 -10.92 -15.18
CA LYS A 83 7.70 -12.32 -14.71
C LYS A 83 7.62 -12.52 -13.19
N ILE A 84 7.16 -11.51 -12.42
CA ILE A 84 6.83 -11.72 -11.02
C ILE A 84 5.50 -12.48 -10.92
N SER A 85 5.41 -13.44 -10.00
CA SER A 85 4.17 -14.12 -9.66
C SER A 85 3.14 -13.11 -9.10
N PRO A 86 1.85 -13.42 -9.12
CA PRO A 86 0.84 -12.58 -8.48
C PRO A 86 1.23 -12.24 -7.04
N VAL A 87 1.09 -10.97 -6.67
CA VAL A 87 1.45 -10.44 -5.34
C VAL A 87 0.17 -10.18 -4.56
N LYS A 88 0.03 -10.83 -3.42
CA LYS A 88 -1.01 -10.51 -2.45
C LYS A 88 -0.56 -9.31 -1.63
N LEU A 89 -1.38 -8.28 -1.54
CA LEU A 89 -1.21 -7.14 -0.63
C LEU A 89 -2.27 -7.22 0.47
N GLU A 90 -1.94 -6.74 1.66
CA GLU A 90 -2.85 -6.72 2.80
C GLU A 90 -3.17 -5.28 3.20
N PHE A 91 -4.44 -4.90 3.17
CA PHE A 91 -4.91 -3.56 3.54
C PHE A 91 -4.20 -2.41 2.83
N ALA A 92 -3.84 -2.63 1.58
CA ALA A 92 -3.10 -1.65 0.78
C ALA A 92 -3.86 -0.32 0.62
N SER A 93 -3.10 0.75 0.46
CA SER A 93 -3.60 2.09 0.12
C SER A 93 -3.28 2.43 -1.33
N THR A 94 -3.94 3.44 -1.90
CA THR A 94 -3.58 3.93 -3.23
C THR A 94 -2.38 4.87 -3.17
N ILE A 95 -1.59 4.90 -4.25
CA ILE A 95 -0.47 5.83 -4.43
C ILE A 95 -0.80 6.77 -5.59
N ASP A 96 -0.78 8.07 -5.32
CA ASP A 96 -0.85 9.11 -6.34
C ASP A 96 0.55 9.67 -6.63
N THR A 97 0.74 10.19 -7.82
CA THR A 97 1.98 10.90 -8.19
C THR A 97 1.88 12.38 -7.88
N THR A 98 2.97 12.97 -7.39
CA THR A 98 3.09 14.40 -7.11
C THR A 98 4.15 15.04 -8.02
N ALA A 99 4.19 16.37 -8.08
CA ALA A 99 5.18 17.08 -8.89
C ALA A 99 6.59 16.87 -8.31
N SER A 100 7.49 16.33 -9.11
CA SER A 100 8.92 16.18 -8.81
C SER A 100 9.70 15.96 -10.10
N SER A 101 11.04 16.08 -10.03
CA SER A 101 11.94 15.80 -11.16
C SER A 101 12.09 14.30 -11.47
N ALA A 102 11.73 13.42 -10.52
CA ALA A 102 11.87 11.98 -10.70
C ALA A 102 10.91 11.43 -11.75
N THR A 103 11.38 10.46 -12.52
CA THR A 103 10.54 9.63 -13.39
C THR A 103 9.69 8.70 -12.53
N LYS A 104 8.41 8.54 -12.86
CA LYS A 104 7.41 7.81 -12.07
C LYS A 104 6.83 6.70 -12.91
N THR A 105 7.10 5.44 -12.50
CA THR A 105 6.63 4.25 -13.21
C THR A 105 5.79 3.39 -12.29
N PRO A 106 4.47 3.23 -12.54
CA PRO A 106 3.64 2.28 -11.80
C PRO A 106 4.13 0.84 -12.02
N LEU A 107 4.50 0.14 -10.96
CA LEU A 107 4.94 -1.26 -11.02
C LEU A 107 3.79 -2.23 -10.78
N LEU A 108 2.93 -1.93 -9.80
CA LEU A 108 1.77 -2.74 -9.46
C LEU A 108 0.52 -1.86 -9.48
N THR A 109 -0.51 -2.36 -10.16
CA THR A 109 -1.83 -1.72 -10.22
C THR A 109 -2.92 -2.75 -9.92
N THR A 110 -3.96 -2.32 -9.23
CA THR A 110 -5.15 -3.12 -8.95
C THR A 110 -5.91 -3.45 -10.22
N SER A 111 -6.91 -4.31 -10.13
CA SER A 111 -7.82 -4.58 -11.24
C SER A 111 -8.75 -3.37 -11.53
N ASN A 112 -9.49 -3.45 -12.63
CA ASN A 112 -10.54 -2.46 -12.91
C ASN A 112 -11.73 -2.55 -11.94
N GLY A 113 -11.87 -3.70 -11.25
CA GLY A 113 -12.87 -3.94 -10.23
C GLY A 113 -12.40 -3.50 -8.83
N THR A 114 -11.93 -2.28 -8.71
CA THR A 114 -11.45 -1.69 -7.45
C THR A 114 -12.50 -0.78 -6.82
N ARG A 115 -12.56 -0.81 -5.49
CA ARG A 115 -13.30 0.13 -4.64
C ARG A 115 -12.33 0.76 -3.65
N ILE A 116 -12.49 2.08 -3.42
CA ILE A 116 -11.69 2.82 -2.45
C ILE A 116 -12.57 3.18 -1.25
N MET A 117 -12.04 2.99 -0.05
CA MET A 117 -12.66 3.42 1.21
C MET A 117 -11.72 4.39 1.92
N ASN A 118 -12.15 5.67 2.04
CA ASN A 118 -11.35 6.69 2.72
C ASN A 118 -11.42 6.51 4.24
N ALA A 119 -10.26 6.66 4.92
CA ALA A 119 -10.20 6.60 6.37
C ALA A 119 -10.98 7.75 7.03
N PRO A 120 -11.60 7.52 8.20
CA PRO A 120 -11.60 6.27 8.97
C PRO A 120 -12.53 5.19 8.39
N VAL A 121 -12.07 3.94 8.33
CA VAL A 121 -12.81 2.80 7.78
C VAL A 121 -13.09 1.79 8.87
N ASN A 122 -14.33 1.36 8.97
CA ASN A 122 -14.70 0.24 9.82
C ASN A 122 -14.49 -1.07 9.04
N VAL A 123 -13.56 -1.90 9.51
CA VAL A 123 -13.24 -3.21 8.93
C VAL A 123 -13.68 -4.30 9.90
N SER A 124 -14.44 -5.27 9.43
CA SER A 124 -14.94 -6.38 10.25
C SER A 124 -14.93 -7.69 9.47
N LEU A 125 -14.53 -8.79 10.12
CA LEU A 125 -14.62 -10.14 9.55
C LEU A 125 -16.07 -10.54 9.19
N ASN A 126 -17.08 -9.89 9.76
CA ASN A 126 -18.47 -10.10 9.36
C ASN A 126 -18.74 -9.69 7.90
N MET A 127 -17.90 -8.83 7.31
CA MET A 127 -17.99 -8.46 5.90
C MET A 127 -17.73 -9.64 4.95
N LEU A 128 -17.01 -10.68 5.40
CA LEU A 128 -16.82 -11.92 4.65
C LEU A 128 -18.14 -12.67 4.36
N LYS A 129 -19.11 -12.53 5.26
CA LYS A 129 -20.44 -13.15 5.12
C LYS A 129 -21.38 -12.36 4.22
N GLN A 130 -21.02 -11.12 3.89
CA GLN A 130 -21.84 -10.22 3.07
C GLN A 130 -21.39 -10.30 1.62
N LYS A 131 -22.32 -10.60 0.74
CA LYS A 131 -22.06 -10.52 -0.70
C LYS A 131 -21.88 -9.04 -1.08
N GLN A 132 -20.67 -8.68 -1.49
CA GLN A 132 -20.38 -7.33 -1.96
C GLN A 132 -21.11 -7.06 -3.29
N ASP A 133 -21.69 -5.88 -3.44
CA ASP A 133 -22.27 -5.45 -4.72
C ASP A 133 -21.14 -5.07 -5.69
N PRO A 134 -20.99 -5.77 -6.82
CA PRO A 134 -19.93 -5.47 -7.80
C PRO A 134 -20.02 -4.04 -8.37
N LYS A 135 -21.19 -3.41 -8.35
CA LYS A 135 -21.38 -2.03 -8.82
C LYS A 135 -20.62 -0.99 -8.00
N LEU A 136 -20.28 -1.32 -6.76
CA LEU A 136 -19.48 -0.45 -5.88
C LEU A 136 -17.99 -0.47 -6.23
N PHE A 137 -17.54 -1.44 -7.04
CA PHE A 137 -16.15 -1.61 -7.45
C PHE A 137 -15.92 -0.94 -8.82
N ASN A 138 -16.04 0.37 -8.84
CA ASN A 138 -16.04 1.20 -10.05
C ASN A 138 -14.94 2.27 -10.07
N ALA A 139 -13.98 2.20 -9.14
CA ALA A 139 -12.89 3.17 -9.07
C ALA A 139 -11.85 3.02 -10.20
N GLY A 140 -11.88 1.89 -10.93
CA GLY A 140 -10.88 1.55 -11.92
C GLY A 140 -9.52 1.17 -11.31
N ALA A 141 -8.56 0.79 -12.13
CA ALA A 141 -7.22 0.41 -11.69
C ALA A 141 -6.53 1.54 -10.91
N LYS A 142 -5.86 1.18 -9.80
CA LYS A 142 -5.15 2.10 -8.91
C LYS A 142 -3.72 1.64 -8.68
N THR A 143 -2.79 2.57 -8.63
CA THR A 143 -1.38 2.27 -8.32
C THR A 143 -1.24 1.94 -6.84
N VAL A 144 -0.56 0.84 -6.54
CA VAL A 144 -0.24 0.35 -5.19
C VAL A 144 1.26 0.12 -5.00
N ALA A 145 2.04 0.09 -6.10
CA ALA A 145 3.50 0.17 -6.06
C ALA A 145 3.99 1.09 -7.18
N LEU A 146 4.90 2.01 -6.82
CA LEU A 146 5.42 3.05 -7.70
C LEU A 146 6.96 3.04 -7.65
N LEU A 147 7.60 3.04 -8.81
CA LEU A 147 9.04 3.27 -8.96
C LEU A 147 9.27 4.75 -9.23
N LEU A 148 10.21 5.33 -8.50
CA LEU A 148 10.73 6.68 -8.67
C LEU A 148 12.19 6.59 -9.05
N GLU A 149 12.60 7.25 -10.14
CA GLU A 149 13.98 7.24 -10.64
C GLU A 149 14.46 8.65 -10.95
N GLY A 150 15.70 8.93 -10.56
CA GLY A 150 16.34 10.22 -10.81
C GLY A 150 17.10 10.77 -9.61
N GLU A 151 17.23 12.08 -9.56
CA GLU A 151 17.86 12.80 -8.46
C GLU A 151 16.78 13.30 -7.48
N PHE A 152 17.00 13.04 -6.18
CA PHE A 152 16.06 13.42 -5.13
C PHE A 152 16.59 14.63 -4.35
N SER A 153 15.76 15.66 -4.19
CA SER A 153 16.11 16.86 -3.43
C SER A 153 16.14 16.52 -1.92
N SER A 154 17.22 16.92 -1.25
CA SER A 154 17.34 16.74 0.20
C SER A 154 16.17 17.37 0.97
N ALA A 155 15.66 16.68 1.98
CA ALA A 155 14.66 17.21 2.90
C ALA A 155 15.22 18.41 3.72
N PHE A 156 16.54 18.49 3.86
CA PHE A 156 17.25 19.52 4.60
C PHE A 156 17.74 20.68 3.73
N LYS A 157 17.52 20.62 2.42
CA LYS A 157 17.89 21.72 1.53
C LYS A 157 17.27 23.04 2.00
N ASN A 158 18.08 24.09 2.11
CA ASN A 158 17.73 25.42 2.64
C ASN A 158 17.27 25.41 4.12
N ARG A 159 17.60 24.39 4.89
CA ARG A 159 17.23 24.27 6.31
C ARG A 159 18.45 24.13 7.23
N LEU A 160 19.62 23.94 6.67
CA LEU A 160 20.86 23.84 7.42
C LEU A 160 21.46 25.23 7.70
N THR A 161 22.22 25.33 8.78
CA THR A 161 23.06 26.50 9.04
C THR A 161 24.32 26.44 8.16
N ALA A 162 24.93 27.58 7.85
CA ALA A 162 26.17 27.62 7.06
C ALA A 162 27.26 26.71 7.64
N THR A 163 27.38 26.65 8.98
CA THR A 163 28.34 25.77 9.67
C THR A 163 28.08 24.28 9.41
N MET A 164 26.83 23.88 9.23
CA MET A 164 26.47 22.50 8.92
C MET A 164 26.69 22.17 7.44
N GLU A 165 26.41 23.12 6.53
CA GLU A 165 26.64 22.95 5.11
C GLU A 165 28.12 22.82 4.77
N GLU A 166 28.99 23.60 5.46
CA GLU A 166 30.43 23.57 5.29
C GLU A 166 31.13 22.39 5.99
N ASN A 167 30.40 21.63 6.81
CA ASN A 167 30.98 20.53 7.57
C ASN A 167 31.26 19.32 6.66
N THR A 168 32.55 19.08 6.40
CA THR A 168 33.00 17.97 5.55
C THR A 168 32.67 16.57 6.10
N GLN A 169 32.41 16.43 7.41
CA GLN A 169 32.01 15.16 8.01
C GLN A 169 30.53 14.84 7.71
N ILE A 170 29.68 15.88 7.61
CA ILE A 170 28.29 15.73 7.23
C ILE A 170 28.16 15.47 5.72
N ALA A 171 29.07 16.05 4.92
CA ALA A 171 29.12 15.94 3.47
C ALA A 171 27.73 16.17 2.81
N PHE A 172 27.04 17.23 3.24
CA PHE A 172 25.68 17.54 2.79
C PHE A 172 25.64 17.72 1.28
N LYS A 173 24.61 17.16 0.67
CA LYS A 173 24.28 17.35 -0.76
C LYS A 173 22.85 17.86 -0.90
N ASP A 174 22.65 18.86 -1.74
CA ASP A 174 21.33 19.41 -2.09
C ASP A 174 20.44 18.38 -2.80
N PHE A 175 21.08 17.51 -3.59
CA PHE A 175 20.46 16.45 -4.35
C PHE A 175 21.25 15.14 -4.17
N SER A 176 20.57 14.02 -4.22
CA SER A 176 21.22 12.72 -4.33
C SER A 176 21.91 12.56 -5.68
N ASP A 177 22.81 11.61 -5.79
CA ASP A 177 23.17 11.07 -7.10
C ASP A 177 21.93 10.37 -7.70
N SER A 178 21.93 10.16 -9.03
CA SER A 178 20.82 9.45 -9.68
C SER A 178 20.64 8.07 -9.07
N THR A 179 19.46 7.78 -8.56
CA THR A 179 19.13 6.53 -7.89
C THR A 179 17.66 6.16 -8.12
N ALA A 180 17.25 5.00 -7.61
CA ALA A 180 15.89 4.50 -7.73
C ALA A 180 15.31 4.16 -6.36
N MET A 181 14.01 4.39 -6.20
CA MET A 181 13.24 4.09 -5.01
C MET A 181 11.92 3.42 -5.41
N ILE A 182 11.58 2.33 -4.73
CA ILE A 182 10.26 1.70 -4.88
C ILE A 182 9.43 2.02 -3.63
N VAL A 183 8.23 2.54 -3.88
CA VAL A 183 7.22 2.80 -2.83
C VAL A 183 6.11 1.79 -3.00
N VAL A 184 5.86 0.99 -1.97
CA VAL A 184 4.75 0.03 -1.91
C VAL A 184 3.83 0.47 -0.77
N SER A 185 2.53 0.44 -1.00
CA SER A 185 1.52 0.92 -0.04
C SER A 185 1.01 -0.16 0.92
N ASP A 186 1.71 -1.28 0.98
CA ASP A 186 1.51 -2.38 1.91
C ASP A 186 2.60 -2.31 2.98
N GLY A 187 2.23 -2.27 4.23
CA GLY A 187 3.15 -2.04 5.35
C GLY A 187 3.21 -3.19 6.36
N ASP A 188 2.78 -4.40 5.97
CA ASP A 188 2.81 -5.60 6.81
C ASP A 188 4.18 -6.25 6.86
#